data_7d42d5e11f6d844bd67599a52cce8efb
#
_entry.id   7d42d5e11f6d844bd67599a52cce8efb
#
_cell.length_a   1.000
_cell.length_b   1.000
_cell.length_c   1.000
_cell.angle_alpha   90.00
_cell.angle_beta   90.00
_cell.angle_gamma   90.00
#
_symmetry.space_group_name_H-M   'P 1'
#
loop_
_entity.id
_entity.type
_entity.pdbx_description
1 polymer ?
#
loop_
_entity_poly.entity_id
_entity_poly.type
_entity_poly.pdbx_seq_one_letter_code
_entity_poly.pdbx_strand_id
1 'polypeptide(L)'
;MNQTSKRKIEQLQICVDKEVEVANTCFADIKLVHLALPEINKDEIDLKTEFLGFSMKYPLMIASMTGGHPETKRINAILAEAAETLGVGIGVGSQRAALESGEQEATFRVVRDVAPNAFIYANLGAPQVKEYGLAGVERVIE
;
A
#
# COMPACT_ATOMS: atom_id res chain seq x y z
N MET A 1 9.84 14.85 18.16
CA MET A 1 9.69 13.94 17.01
C MET A 1 10.48 12.66 17.34
N ASN A 2 9.81 11.52 17.39
CA ASN A 2 10.49 10.26 17.74
C ASN A 2 11.39 9.78 16.57
N GLN A 3 12.29 8.86 16.85
CA GLN A 3 13.26 8.33 15.87
C GLN A 3 12.58 7.66 14.67
N THR A 4 11.45 7.00 14.89
CA THR A 4 10.66 6.33 13.84
C THR A 4 10.11 7.34 12.84
N SER A 5 9.56 8.45 13.31
CA SER A 5 9.01 9.51 12.46
C SER A 5 10.09 10.22 11.63
N LYS A 6 11.26 10.51 12.23
CA LYS A 6 12.40 11.10 11.52
C LYS A 6 12.87 10.20 10.36
N ARG A 7 13.01 8.91 10.61
CA ARG A 7 13.41 7.93 9.60
C ARG A 7 12.44 7.87 8.41
N LYS A 8 11.14 8.12 8.62
CA LYS A 8 10.14 8.14 7.55
C LYS A 8 10.37 9.28 6.55
N ILE A 9 10.75 10.45 7.04
CA ILE A 9 11.10 11.59 6.17
C ILE A 9 12.42 11.34 5.43
N GLU A 10 13.43 10.79 6.11
CA GLU A 10 14.69 10.42 5.46
C GLU A 10 14.49 9.42 4.33
N GLN A 11 13.58 8.44 4.49
CA GLN A 11 13.22 7.49 3.44
C GLN A 11 12.60 8.18 2.22
N LEU A 12 11.66 9.11 2.43
CA LEU A 12 11.05 9.88 1.35
C LEU A 12 12.12 10.69 0.59
N GLN A 13 12.99 11.38 1.32
CA GLN A 13 14.07 12.18 0.75
C GLN A 13 15.02 11.33 -0.11
N ILE A 14 15.40 10.16 0.39
CA ILE A 14 16.25 9.22 -0.36
C ILE A 14 15.59 8.79 -1.66
N CYS A 15 14.28 8.48 -1.63
CA CYS A 15 13.55 8.07 -2.84
C CYS A 15 13.39 9.20 -3.87
N VAL A 16 13.39 10.47 -3.43
CA VAL A 16 13.33 11.65 -4.33
C VAL A 16 14.70 11.98 -4.91
N ASP A 17 15.76 11.92 -4.08
CA ASP A 17 17.07 12.46 -4.42
C ASP A 17 18.02 11.42 -5.04
N LYS A 18 17.71 10.13 -4.90
CA LYS A 18 18.60 9.05 -5.32
C LYS A 18 17.89 8.03 -6.19
N GLU A 19 18.65 7.40 -7.07
CA GLU A 19 18.22 6.22 -7.78
C GLU A 19 18.17 5.04 -6.79
N VAL A 20 16.96 4.55 -6.50
CA VAL A 20 16.71 3.48 -5.52
C VAL A 20 16.08 2.23 -6.16
N GLU A 21 15.91 2.24 -7.47
CA GLU A 21 15.32 1.12 -8.19
C GLU A 21 16.31 -0.05 -8.27
N VAL A 22 15.77 -1.25 -8.11
CA VAL A 22 16.55 -2.48 -8.29
C VAL A 22 16.75 -2.74 -9.78
N ALA A 23 17.98 -2.87 -10.23
CA ALA A 23 18.33 -3.06 -11.64
C ALA A 23 17.72 -4.31 -12.28
N ASN A 24 17.36 -5.33 -11.50
CA ASN A 24 16.71 -6.54 -11.98
C ASN A 24 15.47 -6.84 -11.15
N THR A 25 14.31 -6.68 -11.76
CA THR A 25 13.04 -7.16 -11.22
C THR A 25 12.78 -8.56 -11.77
N CYS A 26 12.28 -9.49 -10.96
CA CYS A 26 11.95 -10.87 -11.41
C CYS A 26 10.94 -10.89 -12.59
N PHE A 27 10.34 -9.77 -12.94
CA PHE A 27 9.48 -9.65 -14.12
C PHE A 27 10.23 -9.93 -15.44
N ALA A 28 11.53 -9.67 -15.51
CA ALA A 28 12.35 -10.00 -16.69
C ALA A 28 12.43 -11.50 -16.97
N ASP A 29 12.20 -12.33 -15.96
CA ASP A 29 12.23 -13.79 -16.06
C ASP A 29 10.89 -14.38 -16.50
N ILE A 30 9.82 -13.56 -16.50
CA ILE A 30 8.48 -13.99 -16.93
C ILE A 30 8.35 -13.79 -18.43
N LYS A 31 8.12 -14.89 -19.14
CA LYS A 31 7.88 -14.89 -20.59
C LYS A 31 6.45 -15.34 -20.85
N LEU A 32 5.69 -14.46 -21.51
CA LEU A 32 4.33 -14.81 -21.95
C LEU A 32 4.40 -15.62 -23.25
N VAL A 33 3.57 -16.65 -23.35
CA VAL A 33 3.40 -17.39 -24.60
C VAL A 33 2.62 -16.52 -25.57
N HIS A 34 3.25 -16.19 -26.68
CA HIS A 34 2.69 -15.32 -27.70
C HIS A 34 1.58 -16.01 -28.48
N LEU A 35 0.43 -15.36 -28.60
CA LEU A 35 -0.67 -15.75 -29.48
C LEU A 35 -0.94 -14.62 -30.47
N ALA A 36 -0.55 -14.82 -31.75
CA ALA A 36 -0.57 -13.76 -32.75
C ALA A 36 -1.97 -13.28 -33.15
N LEU A 37 -2.93 -14.21 -33.16
CA LEU A 37 -4.34 -13.96 -33.50
C LEU A 37 -5.23 -14.48 -32.36
N PRO A 38 -5.48 -13.69 -31.33
CA PRO A 38 -6.22 -14.14 -30.16
C PRO A 38 -7.75 -14.27 -30.40
N GLU A 39 -8.25 -13.77 -31.55
CA GLU A 39 -9.66 -13.82 -31.95
C GLU A 39 -10.64 -13.24 -30.89
N ILE A 40 -10.15 -12.23 -30.13
CA ILE A 40 -10.94 -11.48 -29.17
C ILE A 40 -10.83 -9.99 -29.45
N ASN A 41 -11.89 -9.23 -29.14
CA ASN A 41 -11.88 -7.79 -29.20
C ASN A 41 -11.31 -7.20 -27.90
N LYS A 42 -10.70 -6.02 -28.00
CA LYS A 42 -10.15 -5.33 -26.85
C LYS A 42 -11.20 -5.11 -25.74
N ASP A 43 -12.45 -4.86 -26.13
CA ASP A 43 -13.55 -4.57 -25.21
C ASP A 43 -14.08 -5.83 -24.48
N GLU A 44 -13.67 -7.02 -24.92
CA GLU A 44 -13.97 -8.29 -24.28
C GLU A 44 -12.98 -8.66 -23.18
N ILE A 45 -11.89 -7.87 -23.03
CA ILE A 45 -10.87 -8.12 -22.01
C ILE A 45 -11.38 -7.65 -20.66
N ASP A 46 -11.63 -8.60 -19.75
CA ASP A 46 -11.96 -8.32 -18.35
C ASP A 46 -10.74 -8.59 -17.45
N LEU A 47 -10.29 -7.55 -16.75
CA LEU A 47 -9.17 -7.61 -15.82
C LEU A 47 -9.62 -7.66 -14.35
N LYS A 48 -10.94 -7.76 -14.11
CA LYS A 48 -11.46 -7.88 -12.75
C LYS A 48 -10.89 -9.10 -12.05
N THR A 49 -10.61 -8.93 -10.78
CA THR A 49 -10.10 -10.01 -9.94
C THR A 49 -10.74 -9.94 -8.57
N GLU A 50 -10.77 -11.09 -7.90
CA GLU A 50 -11.17 -11.19 -6.51
C GLU A 50 -9.95 -11.55 -5.66
N PHE A 51 -9.75 -10.81 -4.58
CA PHE A 51 -8.68 -11.06 -3.61
C PHE A 51 -9.24 -10.96 -2.19
N LEU A 52 -9.17 -12.03 -1.43
CA LEU A 52 -9.68 -12.15 -0.06
C LEU A 52 -11.14 -11.67 0.11
N GLY A 53 -12.00 -11.97 -0.89
CA GLY A 53 -13.41 -11.57 -0.89
C GLY A 53 -13.66 -10.12 -1.36
N PHE A 54 -12.63 -9.39 -1.76
CA PHE A 54 -12.76 -8.05 -2.34
C PHE A 54 -12.64 -8.10 -3.86
N SER A 55 -13.58 -7.49 -4.56
CA SER A 55 -13.54 -7.35 -6.01
C SER A 55 -12.76 -6.11 -6.40
N MET A 56 -11.77 -6.27 -7.27
CA MET A 56 -10.95 -5.17 -7.82
C MET A 56 -11.09 -5.12 -9.33
N LYS A 57 -11.01 -3.93 -9.92
CA LYS A 57 -11.09 -3.75 -11.38
C LYS A 57 -9.85 -4.27 -12.10
N TYR A 58 -8.70 -4.27 -11.41
CA TYR A 58 -7.41 -4.71 -11.95
C TYR A 58 -6.65 -5.51 -10.88
N PRO A 59 -5.84 -6.50 -11.26
CA PRO A 59 -5.00 -7.28 -10.34
C PRO A 59 -3.75 -6.47 -9.91
N LEU A 60 -3.96 -5.26 -9.42
CA LEU A 60 -2.91 -4.34 -9.01
C LEU A 60 -3.15 -3.83 -7.59
N MET A 61 -2.06 -3.64 -6.87
CA MET A 61 -2.07 -3.05 -5.54
C MET A 61 -0.94 -2.04 -5.40
N ILE A 62 -1.25 -0.89 -4.81
CA ILE A 62 -0.23 0.09 -4.42
C ILE A 62 0.53 -0.46 -3.22
N ALA A 63 1.85 -0.53 -3.34
CA ALA A 63 2.70 -1.13 -2.31
C ALA A 63 2.65 -0.36 -0.99
N SER A 64 2.81 -1.11 0.10
CA SER A 64 2.80 -0.64 1.48
C SER A 64 4.09 0.12 1.84
N MET A 65 4.12 1.44 1.66
CA MET A 65 5.35 2.24 1.81
C MET A 65 5.29 3.35 2.87
N THR A 66 4.21 4.14 2.95
CA THR A 66 4.18 5.38 3.72
C THR A 66 3.23 5.36 4.92
N GLY A 67 3.46 6.30 5.85
CA GLY A 67 2.70 6.49 7.08
C GLY A 67 3.62 6.76 8.27
N GLY A 68 3.08 7.34 9.34
CA GLY A 68 3.81 7.58 10.59
C GLY A 68 4.55 8.93 10.66
N HIS A 69 4.25 9.85 9.76
CA HIS A 69 4.67 11.24 9.82
C HIS A 69 3.60 12.15 9.18
N PRO A 70 3.37 13.38 9.66
CA PRO A 70 2.34 14.27 9.10
C PRO A 70 2.43 14.50 7.59
N GLU A 71 3.63 14.63 7.02
CA GLU A 71 3.82 14.78 5.58
C GLU A 71 3.37 13.56 4.79
N THR A 72 3.48 12.36 5.36
CA THR A 72 3.03 11.12 4.71
C THR A 72 1.51 11.01 4.65
N LYS A 73 0.77 11.77 5.48
CA LYS A 73 -0.69 11.82 5.43
C LYS A 73 -1.19 12.28 4.06
N ARG A 74 -0.58 13.35 3.52
CA ARG A 74 -0.94 13.86 2.19
C ARG A 74 -0.65 12.84 1.08
N ILE A 75 0.49 12.17 1.15
CA ILE A 75 0.87 11.13 0.18
C ILE A 75 -0.14 9.99 0.23
N ASN A 76 -0.44 9.50 1.43
CA ASN A 76 -1.42 8.43 1.62
C ASN A 76 -2.81 8.82 1.11
N ALA A 77 -3.25 10.07 1.32
CA ALA A 77 -4.52 10.55 0.79
C ALA A 77 -4.57 10.52 -0.75
N ILE A 78 -3.53 11.01 -1.43
CA ILE A 78 -3.45 11.01 -2.89
C ILE A 78 -3.45 9.57 -3.44
N LEU A 79 -2.67 8.67 -2.83
CA LEU A 79 -2.63 7.27 -3.24
C LEU A 79 -3.95 6.55 -2.99
N ALA A 80 -4.63 6.87 -1.89
CA ALA A 80 -5.96 6.34 -1.58
C ALA A 80 -7.01 6.80 -2.59
N GLU A 81 -7.01 8.08 -2.98
CA GLU A 81 -7.89 8.62 -4.02
C GLU A 81 -7.66 7.91 -5.36
N ALA A 82 -6.41 7.66 -5.71
CA ALA A 82 -6.07 6.89 -6.91
C ALA A 82 -6.57 5.44 -6.81
N ALA A 83 -6.39 4.77 -5.67
CA ALA A 83 -6.85 3.40 -5.46
C ALA A 83 -8.38 3.28 -5.57
N GLU A 84 -9.11 4.18 -4.94
CA GLU A 84 -10.58 4.24 -4.99
C GLU A 84 -11.08 4.48 -6.42
N THR A 85 -10.51 5.46 -7.11
CA THR A 85 -10.90 5.84 -8.48
C THR A 85 -10.63 4.73 -9.48
N LEU A 86 -9.47 4.10 -9.39
CA LEU A 86 -9.04 3.04 -10.31
C LEU A 86 -9.61 1.67 -9.93
N GLY A 87 -10.12 1.49 -8.71
CA GLY A 87 -10.62 0.22 -8.22
C GLY A 87 -9.50 -0.82 -8.03
N VAL A 88 -8.36 -0.38 -7.48
CA VAL A 88 -7.20 -1.21 -7.13
C VAL A 88 -7.00 -1.24 -5.61
N GLY A 89 -6.18 -2.18 -5.13
CA GLY A 89 -5.85 -2.25 -3.71
C GLY A 89 -4.75 -1.25 -3.30
N ILE A 90 -4.67 -0.97 -2.00
CA ILE A 90 -3.59 -0.15 -1.42
C ILE A 90 -3.13 -0.69 -0.08
N GLY A 91 -1.81 -0.73 0.12
CA GLY A 91 -1.20 -1.01 1.41
C GLY A 91 -0.73 0.27 2.11
N VAL A 92 -0.89 0.32 3.42
CA VAL A 92 -0.30 1.37 4.24
C VAL A 92 1.09 0.96 4.74
N GLY A 93 1.97 1.92 4.97
CA GLY A 93 3.30 1.64 5.53
C GLY A 93 3.19 1.06 6.94
N SER A 94 4.30 0.54 7.48
CA SER A 94 4.31 -0.06 8.83
C SER A 94 3.65 0.84 9.86
N GLN A 95 2.60 0.32 10.51
CA GLN A 95 1.81 1.02 11.53
C GLN A 95 2.46 1.02 12.92
N ARG A 96 3.72 0.60 13.00
CA ARG A 96 4.52 0.71 14.22
C ARG A 96 4.45 2.12 14.84
N ALA A 97 4.53 3.17 14.00
CA ALA A 97 4.47 4.55 14.48
C ALA A 97 3.12 4.89 15.16
N ALA A 98 2.01 4.31 14.70
CA ALA A 98 0.70 4.48 15.32
C ALA A 98 0.60 3.74 16.67
N LEU A 99 1.21 2.55 16.77
CA LEU A 99 1.27 1.80 18.03
C LEU A 99 2.15 2.50 19.09
N GLU A 100 3.28 3.10 18.67
CA GLU A 100 4.18 3.85 19.55
C GLU A 100 3.58 5.21 19.97
N SER A 101 2.77 5.83 19.11
CA SER A 101 2.17 7.15 19.37
C SER A 101 0.85 7.30 18.62
N GLY A 102 -0.24 7.41 19.36
CA GLY A 102 -1.58 7.65 18.79
C GLY A 102 -1.68 8.89 17.90
N GLU A 103 -0.79 9.85 18.05
CA GLU A 103 -0.73 11.05 17.21
C GLU A 103 -0.51 10.73 15.73
N GLN A 104 0.07 9.55 15.43
CA GLN A 104 0.38 9.14 14.06
C GLN A 104 -0.74 8.34 13.38
N GLU A 105 -1.78 7.94 14.11
CA GLU A 105 -2.91 7.17 13.54
C GLU A 105 -3.56 7.85 12.34
N ALA A 106 -3.76 9.16 12.41
CA ALA A 106 -4.38 9.94 11.35
C ALA A 106 -3.62 9.88 10.01
N THR A 107 -2.33 9.51 10.04
CA THR A 107 -1.52 9.36 8.82
C THR A 107 -1.82 8.06 8.07
N PHE A 108 -2.42 7.09 8.73
CA PHE A 108 -2.86 5.80 8.19
C PHE A 108 -4.38 5.80 7.94
N ARG A 109 -5.17 6.26 8.91
CA ARG A 109 -6.63 6.32 8.84
C ARG A 109 -7.13 7.10 7.63
N VAL A 110 -6.41 8.14 7.22
CA VAL A 110 -6.74 8.94 6.02
C VAL A 110 -6.95 8.07 4.77
N VAL A 111 -6.32 6.90 4.68
CA VAL A 111 -6.48 6.00 3.53
C VAL A 111 -7.91 5.46 3.48
N ARG A 112 -8.46 5.02 4.61
CA ARG A 112 -9.85 4.55 4.69
C ARG A 112 -10.85 5.69 4.55
N ASP A 113 -10.54 6.87 5.12
CA ASP A 113 -11.40 8.06 5.01
C ASP A 113 -11.58 8.50 3.55
N VAL A 114 -10.52 8.38 2.73
CA VAL A 114 -10.52 8.79 1.31
C VAL A 114 -10.95 7.65 0.38
N ALA A 115 -10.63 6.41 0.73
CA ALA A 115 -10.94 5.21 -0.08
C ALA A 115 -11.83 4.23 0.69
N PRO A 116 -13.12 4.57 0.90
CA PRO A 116 -14.02 3.76 1.71
C PRO A 116 -14.30 2.36 1.12
N ASN A 117 -14.22 2.19 -0.19
CA ASN A 117 -14.53 0.95 -0.90
C ASN A 117 -13.29 0.17 -1.37
N ALA A 118 -12.11 0.78 -1.38
CA ALA A 118 -10.89 0.12 -1.83
C ALA A 118 -10.48 -1.00 -0.86
N PHE A 119 -9.85 -2.05 -1.41
CA PHE A 119 -9.14 -3.03 -0.60
C PHE A 119 -7.91 -2.39 0.04
N ILE A 120 -7.91 -2.29 1.37
CA ILE A 120 -6.80 -1.73 2.13
C ILE A 120 -6.19 -2.83 2.98
N TYR A 121 -4.86 -2.98 2.94
CA TYR A 121 -4.17 -3.90 3.83
C TYR A 121 -3.21 -3.17 4.76
N ALA A 122 -3.24 -3.62 6.03
CA ALA A 122 -2.37 -3.14 7.10
C ALA A 122 -0.96 -3.74 6.96
N ASN A 123 0.02 -3.05 7.55
CA ASN A 123 1.38 -3.55 7.62
C ASN A 123 1.90 -3.45 9.06
N LEU A 124 2.26 -4.60 9.61
CA LEU A 124 2.83 -4.69 10.94
C LEU A 124 3.97 -5.71 10.95
N GLY A 125 5.13 -5.32 11.45
CA GLY A 125 6.28 -6.20 11.52
C GLY A 125 6.12 -7.29 12.59
N ALA A 126 6.70 -8.47 12.36
CA ALA A 126 6.68 -9.57 13.32
C ALA A 126 7.16 -9.19 14.75
N PRO A 127 8.19 -8.35 14.92
CA PRO A 127 8.56 -7.86 16.25
C PRO A 127 7.42 -7.11 16.95
N GLN A 128 6.66 -6.28 16.23
CA GLN A 128 5.54 -5.53 16.78
C GLN A 128 4.36 -6.45 17.15
N VAL A 129 4.09 -7.47 16.34
CA VAL A 129 3.08 -8.49 16.68
C VAL A 129 3.45 -9.20 17.98
N LYS A 130 4.72 -9.53 18.15
CA LYS A 130 5.23 -10.15 19.39
C LYS A 130 5.13 -9.21 20.60
N GLU A 131 5.41 -7.92 20.41
CA GLU A 131 5.44 -6.90 21.47
C GLU A 131 4.04 -6.49 21.92
N TYR A 132 3.14 -6.22 20.96
CA TYR A 132 1.80 -5.66 21.25
C TYR A 132 0.68 -6.71 21.26
N GLY A 133 0.96 -7.96 20.83
CA GLY A 133 -0.01 -9.05 20.81
C GLY A 133 -1.21 -8.80 19.89
N LEU A 134 -2.31 -9.54 20.13
CA LEU A 134 -3.55 -9.39 19.35
C LEU A 134 -4.17 -8.00 19.47
N ALA A 135 -4.14 -7.39 20.64
CA ALA A 135 -4.67 -6.05 20.84
C ALA A 135 -3.99 -5.01 19.93
N GLY A 136 -2.68 -5.15 19.69
CA GLY A 136 -1.98 -4.30 18.72
C GLY A 136 -2.38 -4.58 17.28
N VAL A 137 -2.69 -5.82 16.94
CA VAL A 137 -3.19 -6.18 15.60
C VAL A 137 -4.60 -5.61 15.39
N GLU A 138 -5.51 -5.78 16.34
CA GLU A 138 -6.87 -5.24 16.31
C GLU A 138 -6.84 -3.71 16.12
N ARG A 139 -6.04 -3.02 16.91
CA ARG A 139 -5.91 -1.56 16.85
C ARG A 139 -5.44 -1.04 15.48
N VAL A 140 -4.63 -1.77 14.73
CA VAL A 140 -4.16 -1.32 13.41
C VAL A 140 -5.12 -1.67 12.27
N ILE A 141 -6.15 -2.46 12.53
CA ILE A 141 -7.20 -2.83 11.56
C ILE A 141 -8.41 -1.89 11.69
N GLU A 142 -8.71 -1.40 12.88
CA GLU A 142 -9.75 -0.40 13.15
C GLU A 142 -9.42 0.99 12.55
#